data_48145420314213cb6d29259dd64b90d3
#
_entry.id   48145420314213cb6d29259dd64b90d3
#
_cell.length_a   1.000
_cell.length_b   1.000
_cell.length_c   1.000
_cell.angle_alpha   90.00
_cell.angle_beta   90.00
_cell.angle_gamma   90.00
#
_symmetry.space_group_name_H-M   'P 1'
#
loop_
_entity.id
_entity.type
_entity.pdbx_description
1 polymer ?
#
loop_
_entity_poly.entity_id
_entity_poly.type
_entity_poly.pdbx_seq_one_letter_code
_entity_poly.pdbx_strand_id
1 'polypeptide(L)'
;RQRQMCIRDRIRTDIEIPKNIKYLGEIRNIELPYGTFDRFELPNGILNKDVPNCGATTLALEDNHKTIICSPRNNLLQNKSEQYPNVLLVIGGVNINEVRTYIEQTEIPKILVSYDSIYKLTECIKDTTDWRIVVDEFQYMLADSGFKSEVELKLLEHLKRFPYVTYLSATPILDKYLEQIDYFKDMNYYHLIWTNKEVVKVYRERSNNPISAAIEIVRSYQNKNYPSVFMDGETYYSKECVIFLNSVSNIVNIVKQTKLLPDEVNIIVGSSEENDKSIAKLGNGFQRGRIPLKGETHKMITFCTSTAFAGCDFYSTNASTFVISDCKRINTAIDISTDLVQIAGRQRLACNPFRKFLTFIYNVNKEDCLLYT
;
A
#
# COMPACT_ATOMS: atom_id res chain seq x y z
N ARG A 1 -39.56 -22.72 19.97
CA ARG A 1 -38.45 -23.46 19.29
C ARG A 1 -37.57 -22.39 18.63
N GLN A 2 -36.56 -21.92 19.35
CA GLN A 2 -35.46 -21.14 18.83
C GLN A 2 -34.67 -22.04 17.86
N ARG A 3 -34.66 -21.69 16.58
CA ARG A 3 -33.65 -22.21 15.66
C ARG A 3 -32.31 -21.64 16.08
N GLN A 4 -31.50 -22.43 16.73
CA GLN A 4 -30.06 -22.18 16.79
C GLN A 4 -29.57 -22.26 15.33
N MET A 5 -29.35 -21.09 14.75
CA MET A 5 -28.56 -20.96 13.54
C MET A 5 -27.13 -21.31 13.93
N CYS A 6 -26.69 -22.50 13.56
CA CYS A 6 -25.25 -22.83 13.64
C CYS A 6 -24.52 -21.85 12.71
N ILE A 7 -24.00 -20.79 13.27
CA ILE A 7 -22.98 -19.98 12.62
C ILE A 7 -21.80 -20.95 12.50
N ARG A 8 -21.52 -21.43 11.29
CA ARG A 8 -20.24 -22.08 11.02
C ARG A 8 -19.19 -21.00 11.20
N ASP A 9 -18.50 -21.06 12.33
CA ASP A 9 -17.33 -20.21 12.54
C ASP A 9 -16.34 -20.49 11.41
N ARG A 10 -15.94 -19.44 10.69
CA ARG A 10 -14.93 -19.54 9.63
C ARG A 10 -13.68 -20.18 10.22
N ILE A 11 -13.19 -21.23 9.57
CA ILE A 11 -11.94 -21.87 9.97
C ILE A 11 -10.81 -20.91 9.57
N ARG A 12 -10.15 -20.34 10.59
CA ARG A 12 -8.91 -19.60 10.46
C ARG A 12 -7.76 -20.54 10.71
N THR A 13 -6.81 -20.53 9.81
CA THR A 13 -5.62 -21.38 9.92
C THR A 13 -4.38 -20.48 10.02
N ASP A 14 -3.68 -20.58 11.14
CA ASP A 14 -2.42 -19.89 11.35
C ASP A 14 -1.28 -20.64 10.67
N ILE A 15 -0.38 -19.90 10.04
CA ILE A 15 0.82 -20.42 9.38
C ILE A 15 2.02 -19.73 10.02
N GLU A 16 2.81 -20.47 10.78
CA GLU A 16 4.01 -19.93 11.41
C GLU A 16 5.14 -19.78 10.39
N ILE A 17 5.70 -18.57 10.32
CA ILE A 17 6.85 -18.27 9.46
C ILE A 17 8.15 -18.52 10.24
N PRO A 18 9.12 -19.29 9.67
CA PRO A 18 10.39 -19.59 10.32
C PRO A 18 11.15 -18.32 10.76
N LYS A 19 11.83 -18.38 11.91
CA LYS A 19 12.43 -17.20 12.58
C LYS A 19 13.42 -16.40 11.75
N ASN A 20 14.09 -17.02 10.80
CA ASN A 20 15.14 -16.37 10.00
C ASN A 20 14.65 -15.85 8.65
N ILE A 21 13.36 -15.98 8.38
CA ILE A 21 12.76 -15.59 7.10
C ILE A 21 12.26 -14.14 7.20
N LYS A 22 12.63 -13.36 6.20
CA LYS A 22 12.16 -11.99 6.02
C LYS A 22 11.14 -11.87 4.87
N TYR A 23 11.33 -12.66 3.81
CA TYR A 23 10.46 -12.65 2.64
C TYR A 23 9.93 -14.06 2.36
N LEU A 24 8.67 -14.17 1.99
CA LEU A 24 8.03 -15.45 1.64
C LEU A 24 8.79 -16.20 0.55
N GLY A 25 9.39 -15.48 -0.40
CA GLY A 25 10.22 -16.07 -1.46
C GLY A 25 11.51 -16.75 -0.99
N GLU A 26 11.91 -16.59 0.28
CA GLU A 26 13.08 -17.25 0.87
C GLU A 26 12.75 -18.65 1.41
N ILE A 27 11.47 -18.93 1.65
CA ILE A 27 11.00 -20.19 2.22
C ILE A 27 11.21 -21.34 1.22
N ARG A 28 11.76 -22.44 1.70
CA ARG A 28 11.96 -23.68 0.93
C ARG A 28 11.44 -24.88 1.69
N ASN A 29 10.95 -25.87 0.94
CA ASN A 29 10.47 -27.16 1.47
C ASN A 29 9.52 -26.98 2.65
N ILE A 30 8.38 -26.34 2.38
CA ILE A 30 7.38 -26.00 3.39
C ILE A 30 6.15 -26.90 3.29
N GLU A 31 5.67 -27.35 4.45
CA GLU A 31 4.34 -27.94 4.59
C GLU A 31 3.34 -26.85 4.99
N LEU A 32 2.34 -26.65 4.17
CA LEU A 32 1.26 -25.69 4.36
C LEU A 32 -0.07 -26.43 4.55
N PRO A 33 -1.08 -25.82 5.14
CA PRO A 33 -2.40 -26.45 5.36
C PRO A 33 -3.08 -26.95 4.07
N TYR A 34 -2.61 -26.51 2.92
CA TYR A 34 -3.15 -26.84 1.60
C TYR A 34 -2.16 -27.62 0.70
N GLY A 35 -1.04 -28.10 1.25
CA GLY A 35 -0.09 -28.96 0.55
C GLY A 35 1.36 -28.79 0.97
N THR A 36 2.24 -29.63 0.41
CA THR A 36 3.69 -29.55 0.60
C THR A 36 4.33 -28.99 -0.67
N PHE A 37 5.21 -28.01 -0.52
CA PHE A 37 5.75 -27.22 -1.63
C PHE A 37 7.25 -26.99 -1.47
N ASP A 38 7.97 -26.94 -2.59
CA ASP A 38 9.40 -26.60 -2.61
C ASP A 38 9.65 -25.12 -2.24
N ARG A 39 8.66 -24.27 -2.49
CA ARG A 39 8.63 -22.85 -2.14
C ARG A 39 7.29 -22.52 -1.49
N PHE A 40 7.23 -21.37 -0.80
CA PHE A 40 5.95 -20.86 -0.31
C PHE A 40 5.00 -20.64 -1.49
N GLU A 41 3.81 -21.23 -1.41
CA GLU A 41 2.73 -21.03 -2.40
C GLU A 41 1.65 -20.15 -1.80
N LEU A 42 1.13 -19.22 -2.58
CA LEU A 42 -0.02 -18.42 -2.16
C LEU A 42 -1.28 -19.29 -2.15
N PRO A 43 -2.12 -19.26 -1.12
CA PRO A 43 -3.32 -20.09 -1.03
C PRO A 43 -4.44 -19.61 -1.95
N ASN A 44 -5.34 -20.52 -2.30
CA ASN A 44 -6.66 -20.13 -2.80
C ASN A 44 -7.55 -19.73 -1.60
N GLY A 45 -7.88 -18.44 -1.50
CA GLY A 45 -8.62 -17.88 -0.38
C GLY A 45 -8.05 -16.57 0.15
N ILE A 46 -8.38 -16.23 1.39
CA ILE A 46 -7.92 -15.01 2.04
C ILE A 46 -6.61 -15.28 2.76
N LEU A 47 -5.59 -14.48 2.50
CA LEU A 47 -4.31 -14.52 3.19
C LEU A 47 -4.03 -13.18 3.90
N ASN A 48 -4.18 -13.20 5.22
CA ASN A 48 -3.66 -12.12 6.05
C ASN A 48 -2.15 -12.31 6.21
N LYS A 49 -1.39 -11.47 5.54
CA LYS A 49 0.09 -11.52 5.59
C LYS A 49 0.68 -10.89 6.85
N ASP A 50 -0.14 -10.24 7.69
CA ASP A 50 0.19 -9.64 9.01
C ASP A 50 1.25 -8.51 8.94
N VAL A 51 2.22 -8.63 8.07
CA VAL A 51 3.24 -7.58 7.85
C VAL A 51 3.22 -7.08 6.41
N PRO A 52 3.30 -5.76 6.19
CA PRO A 52 3.55 -5.23 4.86
C PRO A 52 4.95 -5.70 4.40
N ASN A 53 5.13 -5.89 3.09
CA ASN A 53 6.41 -6.27 2.48
C ASN A 53 6.98 -7.65 2.76
N CYS A 54 6.19 -8.59 3.13
CA CYS A 54 6.66 -9.97 3.22
C CYS A 54 7.02 -10.59 1.85
N GLY A 55 6.91 -9.84 0.75
CA GLY A 55 7.24 -10.31 -0.60
C GLY A 55 6.17 -11.15 -1.28
N ALA A 56 4.92 -11.13 -0.81
CA ALA A 56 3.83 -11.93 -1.41
C ALA A 56 3.58 -11.56 -2.89
N THR A 57 3.51 -10.27 -3.21
CA THR A 57 3.34 -9.79 -4.59
C THR A 57 4.55 -10.12 -5.48
N THR A 58 5.76 -10.00 -4.92
CA THR A 58 7.02 -10.42 -5.59
C THR A 58 7.01 -11.91 -5.89
N LEU A 59 6.62 -12.73 -4.91
CA LEU A 59 6.50 -14.17 -5.08
C LEU A 59 5.58 -14.54 -6.25
N ALA A 60 4.42 -13.89 -6.35
CA ALA A 60 3.46 -14.10 -7.43
C ALA A 60 3.98 -13.67 -8.81
N LEU A 61 4.85 -12.65 -8.88
CA LEU A 61 5.48 -12.21 -10.13
C LEU A 61 6.63 -13.13 -10.57
N GLU A 62 7.30 -13.77 -9.62
CA GLU A 62 8.50 -14.59 -9.85
C GLU A 62 8.22 -16.09 -9.94
N ASP A 63 6.99 -16.52 -9.64
CA ASP A 63 6.59 -17.94 -9.77
C ASP A 63 6.39 -18.35 -11.25
N ASN A 64 6.17 -19.64 -11.48
CA ASN A 64 5.98 -20.22 -12.81
C ASN A 64 4.50 -20.34 -13.23
N HIS A 65 3.62 -19.47 -12.71
CA HIS A 65 2.20 -19.49 -13.05
C HIS A 65 1.82 -18.26 -13.89
N LYS A 66 0.84 -18.42 -14.76
CA LYS A 66 0.15 -17.28 -15.39
C LYS A 66 -0.55 -16.50 -14.29
N THR A 67 -0.14 -15.24 -14.06
CA THR A 67 -0.56 -14.50 -12.88
C THR A 67 -1.15 -13.14 -13.22
N ILE A 68 -2.26 -12.80 -12.60
CA ILE A 68 -2.89 -11.49 -12.64
C ILE A 68 -2.85 -10.92 -11.22
N ILE A 69 -2.27 -9.73 -11.06
CA ILE A 69 -2.27 -9.01 -9.80
C ILE A 69 -3.20 -7.82 -9.92
N CYS A 70 -4.28 -7.85 -9.17
CA CYS A 70 -5.27 -6.78 -9.09
C CYS A 70 -4.95 -5.85 -7.91
N SER A 71 -4.97 -4.54 -8.13
CA SER A 71 -4.81 -3.56 -7.06
C SER A 71 -5.69 -2.33 -7.29
N PRO A 72 -6.20 -1.70 -6.22
CA PRO A 72 -7.00 -0.47 -6.34
C PRO A 72 -6.14 0.78 -6.63
N ARG A 73 -4.81 0.68 -6.55
CA ARG A 73 -3.89 1.82 -6.60
C ARG A 73 -3.01 1.80 -7.86
N ASN A 74 -3.29 2.68 -8.82
CA ASN A 74 -2.50 2.78 -10.05
C ASN A 74 -1.02 3.08 -9.81
N ASN A 75 -0.68 3.92 -8.83
CA ASN A 75 0.72 4.24 -8.51
C ASN A 75 1.50 3.01 -8.04
N LEU A 76 0.84 2.10 -7.29
CA LEU A 76 1.44 0.82 -6.89
C LEU A 76 1.73 -0.05 -8.11
N LEU A 77 0.75 -0.18 -9.00
CA LEU A 77 0.88 -0.97 -10.23
C LEU A 77 1.98 -0.40 -11.14
N GLN A 78 2.03 0.92 -11.32
CA GLN A 78 3.08 1.60 -12.08
C GLN A 78 4.47 1.38 -11.49
N ASN A 79 4.63 1.58 -10.18
CA ASN A 79 5.91 1.35 -9.49
C ASN A 79 6.37 -0.11 -9.63
N LYS A 80 5.44 -1.07 -9.58
CA LYS A 80 5.74 -2.49 -9.80
C LYS A 80 6.09 -2.78 -11.26
N SER A 81 5.39 -2.23 -12.23
CA SER A 81 5.71 -2.44 -13.66
C SER A 81 7.09 -1.88 -14.03
N GLU A 82 7.52 -0.78 -13.42
CA GLU A 82 8.87 -0.24 -13.58
C GLU A 82 9.96 -1.16 -12.98
N GLN A 83 9.65 -1.89 -11.89
CA GLN A 83 10.54 -2.88 -11.29
C GLN A 83 10.63 -4.19 -12.11
N TYR A 84 9.57 -4.53 -12.84
CA TYR A 84 9.43 -5.76 -13.62
C TYR A 84 9.08 -5.45 -15.09
N PRO A 85 10.07 -5.15 -15.95
CA PRO A 85 9.83 -4.67 -17.33
C PRO A 85 9.05 -5.63 -18.23
N ASN A 86 9.05 -6.93 -17.91
CA ASN A 86 8.35 -7.96 -18.70
C ASN A 86 6.87 -8.15 -18.30
N VAL A 87 6.38 -7.37 -17.35
CA VAL A 87 5.01 -7.45 -16.87
C VAL A 87 4.13 -6.46 -17.63
N LEU A 88 2.96 -6.90 -18.08
CA LEU A 88 1.99 -6.02 -18.71
C LEU A 88 1.23 -5.22 -17.67
N LEU A 89 1.25 -3.90 -17.76
CA LEU A 89 0.43 -3.01 -16.94
C LEU A 89 -0.88 -2.66 -17.66
N VAL A 90 -2.02 -3.04 -17.05
CA VAL A 90 -3.36 -2.80 -17.59
C VAL A 90 -4.12 -1.84 -16.68
N ILE A 91 -4.10 -0.57 -17.01
CA ILE A 91 -4.85 0.51 -16.34
C ILE A 91 -5.76 1.22 -17.35
N GLY A 92 -6.43 2.28 -16.92
CA GLY A 92 -7.26 3.08 -17.85
C GLY A 92 -6.49 3.46 -19.11
N GLY A 93 -7.13 3.39 -20.28
CA GLY A 93 -6.53 3.74 -21.58
C GLY A 93 -5.79 2.61 -22.33
N VAL A 94 -5.42 1.51 -21.70
CA VAL A 94 -4.80 0.36 -22.37
C VAL A 94 -5.81 -0.33 -23.31
N ASN A 95 -5.37 -0.64 -24.53
CA ASN A 95 -6.22 -1.27 -25.55
C ASN A 95 -6.34 -2.78 -25.30
N ILE A 96 -7.54 -3.34 -25.48
CA ILE A 96 -7.81 -4.78 -25.35
C ILE A 96 -6.96 -5.62 -26.33
N ASN A 97 -6.68 -5.11 -27.52
CA ASN A 97 -5.83 -5.81 -28.48
C ASN A 97 -4.38 -5.94 -28.01
N GLU A 98 -3.86 -4.95 -27.30
CA GLU A 98 -2.54 -5.01 -26.67
C GLU A 98 -2.50 -6.11 -25.61
N VAL A 99 -3.53 -6.21 -24.77
CA VAL A 99 -3.68 -7.28 -23.78
C VAL A 99 -3.69 -8.66 -24.45
N ARG A 100 -4.48 -8.80 -25.53
CA ARG A 100 -4.57 -10.07 -26.28
C ARG A 100 -3.23 -10.46 -26.86
N THR A 101 -2.56 -9.55 -27.55
CA THR A 101 -1.25 -9.80 -28.16
C THR A 101 -0.22 -10.23 -27.11
N TYR A 102 -0.17 -9.56 -25.96
CA TYR A 102 0.75 -9.92 -24.90
C TYR A 102 0.48 -11.33 -24.36
N ILE A 103 -0.78 -11.69 -24.13
CA ILE A 103 -1.16 -13.03 -23.63
C ILE A 103 -0.79 -14.12 -24.64
N GLU A 104 -0.99 -13.87 -25.95
CA GLU A 104 -0.69 -14.82 -27.03
C GLU A 104 0.82 -15.01 -27.25
N GLN A 105 1.62 -13.98 -27.02
CA GLN A 105 3.07 -14.00 -27.26
C GLN A 105 3.90 -14.40 -26.03
N THR A 106 3.29 -14.48 -24.84
CA THR A 106 3.99 -14.74 -23.59
C THR A 106 3.61 -16.12 -23.05
N GLU A 107 4.60 -16.98 -22.81
CA GLU A 107 4.36 -18.33 -22.30
C GLU A 107 3.78 -18.30 -20.87
N ILE A 108 4.38 -17.48 -20.00
CA ILE A 108 3.94 -17.30 -18.61
C ILE A 108 3.61 -15.82 -18.39
N PRO A 109 2.42 -15.37 -18.82
CA PRO A 109 2.04 -13.97 -18.69
C PRO A 109 1.95 -13.51 -17.23
N LYS A 110 2.51 -12.33 -16.96
CA LYS A 110 2.41 -11.63 -15.67
C LYS A 110 1.75 -10.28 -15.94
N ILE A 111 0.59 -10.04 -15.33
CA ILE A 111 -0.23 -8.88 -15.61
C ILE A 111 -0.54 -8.14 -14.31
N LEU A 112 -0.31 -6.83 -14.31
CA LEU A 112 -0.72 -5.91 -13.25
C LEU A 112 -1.97 -5.17 -13.74
N VAL A 113 -3.05 -5.19 -12.99
CA VAL A 113 -4.32 -4.60 -13.43
C VAL A 113 -5.00 -3.81 -12.33
N SER A 114 -5.57 -2.64 -12.68
CA SER A 114 -6.47 -1.92 -11.75
C SER A 114 -7.83 -2.61 -11.65
N TYR A 115 -8.51 -2.47 -10.52
CA TYR A 115 -9.84 -3.04 -10.31
C TYR A 115 -10.82 -2.67 -11.44
N ASP A 116 -10.79 -1.41 -11.88
CA ASP A 116 -11.65 -0.91 -12.95
C ASP A 116 -11.36 -1.53 -14.32
N SER A 117 -10.15 -2.07 -14.53
CA SER A 117 -9.69 -2.56 -15.85
C SER A 117 -9.71 -4.08 -16.00
N ILE A 118 -10.10 -4.83 -14.97
CA ILE A 118 -10.12 -6.31 -14.96
C ILE A 118 -10.96 -6.90 -16.11
N TYR A 119 -12.02 -6.21 -16.53
CA TYR A 119 -12.88 -6.66 -17.60
C TYR A 119 -12.11 -6.90 -18.92
N LYS A 120 -11.06 -6.10 -19.20
CA LYS A 120 -10.22 -6.24 -20.40
C LYS A 120 -9.54 -7.61 -20.43
N LEU A 121 -9.15 -8.13 -19.27
CA LEU A 121 -8.53 -9.46 -19.16
C LEU A 121 -9.54 -10.56 -19.36
N THR A 122 -10.72 -10.44 -18.75
CA THR A 122 -11.78 -11.46 -18.87
C THR A 122 -12.40 -11.54 -20.26
N GLU A 123 -12.26 -10.51 -21.09
CA GLU A 123 -12.59 -10.55 -22.51
C GLU A 123 -11.54 -11.29 -23.35
N CYS A 124 -10.26 -11.24 -22.95
CA CYS A 124 -9.15 -11.88 -23.67
C CYS A 124 -8.93 -13.33 -23.22
N ILE A 125 -9.10 -13.65 -21.94
CA ILE A 125 -8.83 -14.96 -21.36
C ILE A 125 -10.11 -15.82 -21.43
N LYS A 126 -10.09 -16.83 -22.31
CA LYS A 126 -11.20 -17.78 -22.45
C LYS A 126 -11.09 -18.93 -21.44
N ASP A 127 -9.90 -19.51 -21.33
CA ASP A 127 -9.59 -20.56 -20.36
C ASP A 127 -8.85 -19.95 -19.16
N THR A 128 -9.47 -20.05 -18.00
CA THR A 128 -8.98 -19.47 -16.75
C THR A 128 -8.33 -20.49 -15.82
N THR A 129 -8.29 -21.77 -16.19
CA THR A 129 -7.87 -22.89 -15.32
C THR A 129 -6.42 -22.78 -14.86
N ASP A 130 -5.50 -22.31 -15.73
CA ASP A 130 -4.08 -22.17 -15.45
C ASP A 130 -3.71 -20.79 -14.86
N TRP A 131 -4.70 -19.95 -14.65
CA TRP A 131 -4.45 -18.60 -14.16
C TRP A 131 -4.61 -18.50 -12.65
N ARG A 132 -3.68 -17.79 -12.02
CA ARG A 132 -3.76 -17.38 -10.61
C ARG A 132 -4.04 -15.89 -10.53
N ILE A 133 -4.98 -15.52 -9.70
CA ILE A 133 -5.25 -14.12 -9.40
C ILE A 133 -4.79 -13.81 -7.98
N VAL A 134 -4.14 -12.67 -7.83
CA VAL A 134 -3.78 -12.08 -6.54
C VAL A 134 -4.47 -10.73 -6.44
N VAL A 135 -5.39 -10.58 -5.50
CA VAL A 135 -6.05 -9.32 -5.18
C VAL A 135 -5.28 -8.69 -4.02
N ASP A 136 -4.40 -7.75 -4.34
CA ASP A 136 -3.58 -7.07 -3.32
C ASP A 136 -4.37 -5.92 -2.67
N GLU A 137 -4.07 -5.66 -1.40
CA GLU A 137 -4.75 -4.67 -0.56
C GLU A 137 -6.28 -4.88 -0.51
N PHE A 138 -6.68 -6.13 -0.39
CA PHE A 138 -8.06 -6.60 -0.40
C PHE A 138 -8.98 -5.87 0.61
N GLN A 139 -8.44 -5.39 1.73
CA GLN A 139 -9.21 -4.62 2.72
C GLN A 139 -9.89 -3.38 2.13
N TYR A 140 -9.36 -2.80 1.06
CA TYR A 140 -10.00 -1.66 0.39
C TYR A 140 -11.31 -2.04 -0.31
N MET A 141 -11.47 -3.29 -0.74
CA MET A 141 -12.75 -3.77 -1.27
C MET A 141 -13.86 -3.77 -0.21
N LEU A 142 -13.49 -3.88 1.06
CA LEU A 142 -14.42 -3.96 2.19
C LEU A 142 -14.66 -2.60 2.87
N ALA A 143 -13.72 -1.67 2.72
CA ALA A 143 -13.74 -0.38 3.43
C ALA A 143 -14.41 0.75 2.63
N ASP A 144 -14.38 0.69 1.30
CA ASP A 144 -14.89 1.76 0.42
C ASP A 144 -16.41 1.60 0.13
N SER A 145 -17.22 1.44 1.17
CA SER A 145 -18.67 1.13 1.08
C SER A 145 -19.55 2.25 0.47
N GLY A 146 -18.99 3.39 0.03
CA GLY A 146 -19.80 4.52 -0.41
C GLY A 146 -19.78 4.83 -1.90
N PHE A 147 -18.61 4.99 -2.50
CA PHE A 147 -18.49 5.56 -3.86
C PHE A 147 -18.03 4.56 -4.94
N LYS A 148 -17.40 3.46 -4.54
CA LYS A 148 -16.84 2.44 -5.45
C LYS A 148 -17.53 1.07 -5.37
N SER A 149 -18.66 0.98 -4.68
CA SER A 149 -19.37 -0.30 -4.49
C SER A 149 -19.70 -1.03 -5.81
N GLU A 150 -19.97 -0.29 -6.88
CA GLU A 150 -20.25 -0.87 -8.20
C GLU A 150 -19.00 -1.47 -8.86
N VAL A 151 -17.83 -0.84 -8.65
CA VAL A 151 -16.54 -1.32 -9.18
C VAL A 151 -16.12 -2.61 -8.48
N GLU A 152 -16.23 -2.66 -7.16
CA GLU A 152 -15.87 -3.84 -6.37
C GLU A 152 -16.81 -5.02 -6.66
N LEU A 153 -18.11 -4.77 -6.81
CA LEU A 153 -19.06 -5.81 -7.19
C LEU A 153 -18.79 -6.36 -8.60
N LYS A 154 -18.49 -5.49 -9.56
CA LYS A 154 -18.08 -5.92 -10.91
C LYS A 154 -16.77 -6.70 -10.87
N LEU A 155 -15.80 -6.25 -10.09
CA LEU A 155 -14.55 -6.98 -9.89
C LEU A 155 -14.82 -8.40 -9.38
N LEU A 156 -15.66 -8.57 -8.35
CA LEU A 156 -16.01 -9.88 -7.81
C LEU A 156 -16.66 -10.79 -8.85
N GLU A 157 -17.53 -10.25 -9.71
CA GLU A 157 -18.14 -11.01 -10.81
C GLU A 157 -17.10 -11.54 -11.80
N HIS A 158 -16.10 -10.72 -12.13
CA HIS A 158 -14.98 -11.14 -12.98
C HIS A 158 -14.10 -12.18 -12.30
N LEU A 159 -13.80 -12.01 -10.98
CA LEU A 159 -12.96 -12.93 -10.21
C LEU A 159 -13.58 -14.33 -10.06
N LYS A 160 -14.91 -14.44 -9.99
CA LYS A 160 -15.63 -15.73 -9.93
C LYS A 160 -15.36 -16.65 -11.11
N ARG A 161 -14.84 -16.12 -12.22
CA ARG A 161 -14.50 -16.92 -13.42
C ARG A 161 -13.18 -17.69 -13.24
N PHE A 162 -12.36 -17.32 -12.24
CA PHE A 162 -11.07 -17.91 -12.01
C PHE A 162 -11.12 -18.89 -10.84
N PRO A 163 -10.63 -20.12 -11.00
CA PRO A 163 -10.68 -21.12 -9.94
C PRO A 163 -9.68 -20.87 -8.80
N TYR A 164 -8.66 -20.04 -9.04
CA TYR A 164 -7.60 -19.79 -8.08
C TYR A 164 -7.42 -18.28 -7.82
N VAL A 165 -7.90 -17.81 -6.68
CA VAL A 165 -7.83 -16.41 -6.29
C VAL A 165 -7.30 -16.28 -4.87
N THR A 166 -6.22 -15.51 -4.69
CA THR A 166 -5.67 -15.14 -3.39
C THR A 166 -6.01 -13.69 -3.06
N TYR A 167 -6.70 -13.46 -1.94
CA TYR A 167 -7.00 -12.13 -1.42
C TYR A 167 -5.98 -11.75 -0.35
N LEU A 168 -5.08 -10.79 -0.65
CA LEU A 168 -4.00 -10.38 0.24
C LEU A 168 -4.38 -9.15 1.06
N SER A 169 -4.10 -9.21 2.36
CA SER A 169 -4.13 -8.04 3.24
C SER A 169 -2.96 -8.08 4.22
N ALA A 170 -2.36 -6.92 4.51
CA ALA A 170 -1.38 -6.77 5.58
C ALA A 170 -2.03 -6.30 6.90
N THR A 171 -3.28 -5.87 6.84
CA THR A 171 -4.04 -5.41 8.01
C THR A 171 -5.11 -6.43 8.39
N PRO A 172 -5.42 -6.55 9.68
CA PRO A 172 -6.50 -7.42 10.14
C PRO A 172 -7.83 -7.06 9.49
N ILE A 173 -8.53 -8.06 8.97
CA ILE A 173 -9.88 -7.89 8.45
C ILE A 173 -10.84 -8.45 9.49
N LEU A 174 -11.77 -7.62 9.94
CA LEU A 174 -12.78 -8.04 10.91
C LEU A 174 -13.81 -8.96 10.26
N ASP A 175 -14.17 -10.06 10.92
CA ASP A 175 -15.12 -11.04 10.41
C ASP A 175 -16.45 -10.43 9.99
N LYS A 176 -16.94 -9.44 10.75
CA LYS A 176 -18.19 -8.73 10.43
C LYS A 176 -18.25 -8.17 9.01
N TYR A 177 -17.11 -7.79 8.40
CA TYR A 177 -17.08 -7.30 7.01
C TYR A 177 -17.09 -8.44 6.00
N LEU A 178 -16.42 -9.55 6.32
CA LEU A 178 -16.41 -10.73 5.46
C LEU A 178 -17.76 -11.45 5.45
N GLU A 179 -18.46 -11.44 6.58
CA GLU A 179 -19.79 -12.05 6.73
C GLU A 179 -20.89 -11.31 5.97
N GLN A 180 -20.70 -10.01 5.70
CA GLN A 180 -21.64 -9.20 4.95
C GLN A 180 -21.68 -9.56 3.45
N ILE A 181 -20.65 -10.20 2.93
CA ILE A 181 -20.54 -10.56 1.52
C ILE A 181 -20.57 -12.09 1.39
N ASP A 182 -21.65 -12.63 0.85
CA ASP A 182 -21.87 -14.08 0.69
C ASP A 182 -20.69 -14.80 0.04
N TYR A 183 -20.02 -14.12 -0.90
CA TYR A 183 -18.86 -14.66 -1.61
C TYR A 183 -17.69 -15.03 -0.68
N PHE A 184 -17.53 -14.33 0.43
CA PHE A 184 -16.41 -14.54 1.37
C PHE A 184 -16.78 -15.41 2.58
N LYS A 185 -18.06 -15.74 2.80
CA LYS A 185 -18.51 -16.43 4.01
C LYS A 185 -17.83 -17.77 4.25
N ASP A 186 -17.68 -18.57 3.20
CA ASP A 186 -17.13 -19.93 3.27
C ASP A 186 -15.69 -20.04 2.74
N MET A 187 -15.05 -18.89 2.50
CA MET A 187 -13.70 -18.86 1.95
C MET A 187 -12.66 -19.19 3.02
N ASN A 188 -11.67 -20.03 2.67
CA ASN A 188 -10.56 -20.32 3.55
C ASN A 188 -9.82 -19.04 3.96
N TYR A 189 -9.47 -18.95 5.23
CA TYR A 189 -8.74 -17.81 5.78
C TYR A 189 -7.44 -18.28 6.42
N TYR A 190 -6.33 -17.79 5.90
CA TYR A 190 -4.99 -18.08 6.38
C TYR A 190 -4.37 -16.83 6.99
N HIS A 191 -3.66 -16.99 8.10
CA HIS A 191 -2.99 -15.89 8.79
C HIS A 191 -1.52 -16.26 9.01
N LEU A 192 -0.61 -15.42 8.52
CA LEU A 192 0.82 -15.61 8.70
C LEU A 192 1.25 -15.06 10.07
N ILE A 193 1.87 -15.92 10.87
CA ILE A 193 2.43 -15.55 12.17
C ILE A 193 3.94 -15.34 12.02
N TRP A 194 4.36 -14.09 12.11
CA TRP A 194 5.77 -13.72 12.03
C TRP A 194 6.37 -13.58 13.44
N THR A 195 7.45 -14.30 13.70
CA THR A 195 8.18 -14.21 14.99
C THR A 195 9.11 -13.01 15.03
N ASN A 196 9.61 -12.54 13.87
CA ASN A 196 10.55 -11.42 13.75
C ASN A 196 9.89 -10.24 13.03
N LYS A 197 8.92 -9.58 13.69
CA LYS A 197 8.34 -8.35 13.14
C LYS A 197 9.31 -7.18 13.33
N GLU A 198 9.62 -6.47 12.23
CA GLU A 198 10.29 -5.18 12.37
C GLU A 198 9.34 -4.18 13.03
N VAL A 199 9.76 -3.66 14.17
CA VAL A 199 8.98 -2.67 14.92
C VAL A 199 9.42 -1.28 14.48
N VAL A 200 8.45 -0.47 14.02
CA VAL A 200 8.65 0.96 13.80
C VAL A 200 8.15 1.71 15.04
N LYS A 201 9.04 2.47 15.67
CA LYS A 201 8.68 3.29 16.83
C LYS A 201 7.96 4.55 16.38
N VAL A 202 6.75 4.75 16.89
CA VAL A 202 5.95 5.93 16.59
C VAL A 202 6.12 6.97 17.69
N TYR A 203 6.70 8.12 17.36
CA TYR A 203 6.72 9.29 18.22
C TYR A 203 5.45 10.10 17.99
N ARG A 204 4.61 10.22 19.02
CA ARG A 204 3.32 10.92 18.94
C ARG A 204 3.49 12.36 19.42
N GLU A 205 3.12 13.30 18.57
CA GLU A 205 3.18 14.72 18.85
C GLU A 205 1.79 15.34 18.68
N ARG A 206 1.22 15.84 19.76
CA ARG A 206 -0.07 16.53 19.73
C ARG A 206 0.16 17.99 19.38
N SER A 207 -0.50 18.46 18.32
CA SER A 207 -0.46 19.85 17.87
C SER A 207 -1.88 20.39 17.70
N ASN A 208 -2.13 21.61 18.14
CA ASN A 208 -3.41 22.28 17.89
C ASN A 208 -3.61 22.59 16.39
N ASN A 209 -2.52 22.71 15.65
CA ASN A 209 -2.51 22.93 14.20
C ASN A 209 -1.43 22.05 13.53
N PRO A 210 -1.77 20.82 13.14
CA PRO A 210 -0.83 19.90 12.50
C PRO A 210 -0.22 20.45 11.20
N ILE A 211 -0.95 21.31 10.47
CA ILE A 211 -0.45 21.92 9.23
C ILE A 211 0.67 22.93 9.53
N SER A 212 0.52 23.72 10.60
CA SER A 212 1.61 24.62 11.03
C SER A 212 2.84 23.83 11.47
N ALA A 213 2.67 22.71 12.16
CA ALA A 213 3.79 21.84 12.50
C ALA A 213 4.50 21.29 11.24
N ALA A 214 3.76 20.93 10.19
CA ALA A 214 4.36 20.52 8.92
C ALA A 214 5.18 21.67 8.27
N ILE A 215 4.72 22.92 8.37
CA ILE A 215 5.48 24.09 7.91
C ILE A 215 6.79 24.24 8.68
N GLU A 216 6.77 24.07 9.99
CA GLU A 216 7.99 24.17 10.83
C GLU A 216 8.97 23.02 10.51
N ILE A 217 8.49 21.82 10.22
CA ILE A 217 9.34 20.71 9.75
C ILE A 217 10.07 21.14 8.46
N VAL A 218 9.34 21.64 7.46
CA VAL A 218 9.95 22.07 6.19
C VAL A 218 11.00 23.17 6.43
N ARG A 219 10.68 24.17 7.24
CA ARG A 219 11.61 25.25 7.60
C ARG A 219 12.86 24.73 8.31
N SER A 220 12.69 23.74 9.17
CA SER A 220 13.82 23.09 9.86
C SER A 220 14.80 22.48 8.84
N TYR A 221 14.27 21.77 7.83
CA TYR A 221 15.09 21.21 6.75
C TYR A 221 15.76 22.27 5.88
N GLN A 222 15.05 23.35 5.53
CA GLN A 222 15.62 24.50 4.79
C GLN A 222 16.76 25.18 5.57
N ASN A 223 16.63 25.25 6.89
CA ASN A 223 17.64 25.82 7.78
C ASN A 223 18.74 24.81 8.15
N LYS A 224 18.73 23.58 7.56
CA LYS A 224 19.67 22.48 7.85
C LYS A 224 19.66 22.00 9.31
N ASN A 225 18.56 22.27 10.02
CA ASN A 225 18.29 21.71 11.35
C ASN A 225 17.65 20.34 11.21
N TYR A 226 18.47 19.37 10.85
CA TYR A 226 18.02 18.03 10.54
C TYR A 226 17.77 17.20 11.80
N PRO A 227 16.73 16.36 11.83
CA PRO A 227 16.63 15.29 12.82
C PRO A 227 17.87 14.41 12.80
N SER A 228 18.30 13.98 13.96
CA SER A 228 19.48 13.10 14.08
C SER A 228 19.18 11.89 14.97
N VAL A 229 19.93 10.83 14.74
CA VAL A 229 19.92 9.61 15.55
C VAL A 229 21.38 9.18 15.80
N PHE A 230 21.66 8.80 17.04
CA PHE A 230 22.95 8.22 17.41
C PHE A 230 22.82 6.70 17.35
N MET A 231 23.65 6.06 16.55
CA MET A 231 23.63 4.62 16.34
C MET A 231 25.04 4.13 15.98
N ASP A 232 25.44 2.99 16.54
CA ASP A 232 26.74 2.35 16.28
C ASP A 232 27.95 3.28 16.47
N GLY A 233 27.88 4.22 17.44
CA GLY A 233 28.94 5.15 17.75
C GLY A 233 29.01 6.42 16.89
N GLU A 234 28.07 6.57 15.92
CA GLU A 234 28.01 7.70 15.00
C GLU A 234 26.69 8.45 15.07
N THR A 235 26.69 9.74 14.71
CA THR A 235 25.49 10.56 14.59
C THR A 235 25.09 10.68 13.13
N TYR A 236 23.92 10.18 12.81
CA TYR A 236 23.31 10.27 11.48
C TYR A 236 22.32 11.42 11.43
N TYR A 237 22.30 12.14 10.30
CA TYR A 237 21.40 13.27 10.07
C TYR A 237 20.42 12.95 8.93
N SER A 238 19.15 13.20 9.16
CA SER A 238 18.11 13.04 8.14
C SER A 238 18.05 14.27 7.25
N LYS A 239 18.70 14.21 6.09
CA LYS A 239 18.72 15.34 5.12
C LYS A 239 17.53 15.33 4.16
N GLU A 240 16.73 14.30 4.20
CA GLU A 240 15.53 14.10 3.39
C GLU A 240 14.34 13.75 4.30
N CYS A 241 13.13 14.12 3.93
CA CYS A 241 11.96 13.63 4.65
C CYS A 241 10.79 13.31 3.72
N VAL A 242 9.97 12.36 4.16
CA VAL A 242 8.69 12.03 3.55
C VAL A 242 7.58 12.44 4.51
N ILE A 243 6.72 13.35 4.05
CA ILE A 243 5.59 13.89 4.82
C ILE A 243 4.29 13.35 4.22
N PHE A 244 3.62 12.48 4.95
CA PHE A 244 2.32 11.94 4.61
C PHE A 244 1.23 12.89 5.09
N LEU A 245 0.52 13.53 4.15
CA LEU A 245 -0.54 14.51 4.39
C LEU A 245 -1.62 14.37 3.33
N ASN A 246 -2.78 13.84 3.69
CA ASN A 246 -3.86 13.55 2.74
C ASN A 246 -4.68 14.80 2.34
N SER A 247 -3.97 15.82 1.82
CA SER A 247 -4.62 17.05 1.31
C SER A 247 -3.71 17.80 0.35
N VAL A 248 -4.06 17.78 -0.94
CA VAL A 248 -3.32 18.54 -1.98
C VAL A 248 -3.33 20.03 -1.71
N SER A 249 -4.47 20.59 -1.29
CA SER A 249 -4.58 22.03 -0.97
C SER A 249 -3.66 22.45 0.18
N ASN A 250 -3.54 21.62 1.23
CA ASN A 250 -2.62 21.90 2.33
C ASN A 250 -1.16 21.75 1.89
N ILE A 251 -0.83 20.75 1.07
CA ILE A 251 0.53 20.59 0.49
C ILE A 251 0.91 21.84 -0.30
N VAL A 252 0.04 22.28 -1.23
CA VAL A 252 0.26 23.51 -2.02
C VAL A 252 0.44 24.74 -1.12
N ASN A 253 -0.36 24.86 -0.05
CA ASN A 253 -0.25 25.95 0.90
C ASN A 253 1.09 25.92 1.66
N ILE A 254 1.55 24.75 2.12
CA ILE A 254 2.85 24.59 2.80
C ILE A 254 3.98 25.00 1.85
N VAL A 255 3.99 24.49 0.61
CA VAL A 255 5.02 24.81 -0.39
C VAL A 255 5.07 26.32 -0.65
N LYS A 256 3.92 27.00 -0.78
CA LYS A 256 3.84 28.47 -0.95
C LYS A 256 4.40 29.21 0.26
N GLN A 257 3.98 28.85 1.48
CA GLN A 257 4.40 29.54 2.70
C GLN A 257 5.89 29.36 3.01
N THR A 258 6.45 28.21 2.67
CA THR A 258 7.85 27.89 2.88
C THR A 258 8.74 28.31 1.70
N LYS A 259 8.14 28.72 0.57
CA LYS A 259 8.85 29.08 -0.66
C LYS A 259 9.82 28.00 -1.16
N LEU A 260 9.44 26.72 -0.98
CA LEU A 260 10.21 25.60 -1.54
C LEU A 260 10.35 25.74 -3.04
N LEU A 261 11.52 25.39 -3.55
CA LEU A 261 11.79 25.36 -4.99
C LEU A 261 11.37 24.05 -5.62
N PRO A 262 11.14 24.00 -6.95
CA PRO A 262 10.72 22.77 -7.63
C PRO A 262 11.72 21.61 -7.51
N ASP A 263 13.01 21.89 -7.40
CA ASP A 263 14.09 20.91 -7.21
C ASP A 263 14.20 20.39 -5.78
N GLU A 264 13.69 21.15 -4.81
CA GLU A 264 13.69 20.76 -3.38
C GLU A 264 12.53 19.86 -2.98
N VAL A 265 11.41 19.92 -3.73
CA VAL A 265 10.17 19.24 -3.34
C VAL A 265 9.66 18.26 -4.39
N ASN A 266 9.24 17.07 -3.93
CA ASN A 266 8.53 16.06 -4.69
C ASN A 266 7.08 15.98 -4.18
N ILE A 267 6.07 16.09 -5.05
CA ILE A 267 4.65 16.12 -4.69
C ILE A 267 3.97 14.90 -5.31
N ILE A 268 3.74 13.87 -4.51
CA ILE A 268 3.16 12.57 -4.94
C ILE A 268 1.69 12.54 -4.56
N VAL A 269 0.84 12.70 -5.56
CA VAL A 269 -0.62 12.77 -5.41
C VAL A 269 -1.31 11.97 -6.50
N GLY A 270 -2.60 11.70 -6.33
CA GLY A 270 -3.40 10.99 -7.32
C GLY A 270 -3.45 11.71 -8.66
N SER A 271 -3.56 10.91 -9.74
CA SER A 271 -3.67 11.41 -11.11
C SER A 271 -5.07 11.99 -11.34
N SER A 272 -5.18 13.32 -11.35
CA SER A 272 -6.38 14.03 -11.75
C SER A 272 -6.04 15.42 -12.26
N GLU A 273 -6.86 15.94 -13.18
CA GLU A 273 -6.71 17.33 -13.68
C GLU A 273 -6.81 18.37 -12.55
N GLU A 274 -7.63 18.12 -11.53
CA GLU A 274 -7.80 19.01 -10.39
C GLU A 274 -6.50 19.13 -9.58
N ASN A 275 -5.82 18.00 -9.35
CA ASN A 275 -4.54 17.99 -8.66
C ASN A 275 -3.46 18.67 -9.49
N ASP A 276 -3.41 18.41 -10.79
CA ASP A 276 -2.45 19.06 -11.69
C ASP A 276 -2.66 20.59 -11.75
N LYS A 277 -3.93 21.04 -11.86
CA LYS A 277 -4.29 22.47 -11.78
C LYS A 277 -3.93 23.10 -10.43
N SER A 278 -4.05 22.33 -9.34
CA SER A 278 -3.71 22.81 -8.00
C SER A 278 -2.21 22.99 -7.82
N ILE A 279 -1.41 22.05 -8.33
CA ILE A 279 0.06 22.12 -8.29
C ILE A 279 0.59 23.22 -9.21
N ALA A 280 -0.01 23.39 -10.38
CA ALA A 280 0.36 24.45 -11.33
C ALA A 280 0.23 25.88 -10.74
N LYS A 281 -0.61 26.09 -9.71
CA LYS A 281 -0.71 27.35 -8.96
C LYS A 281 0.56 27.71 -8.17
N LEU A 282 1.49 26.77 -8.01
CA LEU A 282 2.80 27.02 -7.39
C LEU A 282 3.76 27.77 -8.33
N GLY A 283 3.54 27.73 -9.64
CA GLY A 283 4.35 28.36 -10.66
C GLY A 283 5.11 27.37 -11.54
N ASN A 284 5.95 27.92 -12.42
CA ASN A 284 6.71 27.14 -13.38
C ASN A 284 7.67 26.16 -12.69
N GLY A 285 7.78 24.95 -13.25
CA GLY A 285 8.65 23.90 -12.75
C GLY A 285 8.02 22.97 -11.70
N PHE A 286 6.86 23.34 -11.13
CA PHE A 286 6.11 22.44 -10.26
C PHE A 286 5.20 21.54 -11.07
N GLN A 287 5.32 20.25 -10.81
CA GLN A 287 4.48 19.22 -11.42
C GLN A 287 4.26 18.07 -10.43
N ARG A 288 3.29 17.23 -10.73
CA ARG A 288 3.09 15.99 -10.01
C ARG A 288 4.34 15.11 -10.15
N GLY A 289 4.86 14.67 -8.99
CA GLY A 289 6.02 13.82 -8.91
C GLY A 289 5.68 12.34 -8.94
N ARG A 290 6.71 11.51 -9.02
CA ARG A 290 6.64 10.07 -8.85
C ARG A 290 7.51 9.61 -7.68
N ILE A 291 7.33 8.38 -7.26
CA ILE A 291 8.19 7.74 -6.26
C ILE A 291 9.51 7.39 -6.94
N PRO A 292 10.66 7.85 -6.38
CA PRO A 292 11.96 7.49 -6.90
C PRO A 292 12.20 5.98 -6.82
N LEU A 293 12.75 5.41 -7.88
CA LEU A 293 13.16 4.00 -7.90
C LEU A 293 14.39 3.76 -7.01
N LYS A 294 14.68 2.49 -6.75
CA LYS A 294 15.88 2.12 -6.00
C LYS A 294 17.14 2.60 -6.75
N GLY A 295 17.95 3.40 -6.07
CA GLY A 295 19.19 4.00 -6.62
C GLY A 295 19.01 5.40 -7.21
N GLU A 296 17.79 5.90 -7.35
CA GLU A 296 17.54 7.28 -7.75
C GLU A 296 17.68 8.23 -6.55
N THR A 297 18.01 9.49 -6.86
CA THR A 297 18.12 10.55 -5.86
C THR A 297 16.73 11.00 -5.37
N HIS A 298 16.64 11.25 -4.09
CA HIS A 298 15.45 11.83 -3.47
C HIS A 298 15.60 13.34 -3.33
N LYS A 299 14.47 14.06 -3.39
CA LYS A 299 14.45 15.49 -3.06
C LYS A 299 14.41 15.68 -1.54
N MET A 300 14.82 16.86 -1.08
CA MET A 300 14.85 17.20 0.35
C MET A 300 13.51 16.94 1.03
N ILE A 301 12.41 17.35 0.41
CA ILE A 301 11.05 17.17 0.93
C ILE A 301 10.22 16.35 -0.07
N THR A 302 9.58 15.30 0.40
CA THR A 302 8.59 14.56 -0.39
C THR A 302 7.25 14.61 0.33
N PHE A 303 6.22 15.16 -0.32
CA PHE A 303 4.84 15.10 0.17
C PHE A 303 4.07 13.97 -0.50
N CYS A 304 3.27 13.25 0.29
CA CYS A 304 2.45 12.12 -0.17
C CYS A 304 1.03 12.24 0.32
N THR A 305 0.05 12.05 -0.57
CA THR A 305 -1.34 11.80 -0.18
C THR A 305 -1.61 10.30 -0.01
N SER A 306 -2.87 9.93 0.25
CA SER A 306 -3.28 8.54 0.45
C SER A 306 -2.92 7.60 -0.71
N THR A 307 -2.65 8.13 -1.90
CA THR A 307 -2.18 7.34 -3.05
C THR A 307 -0.83 6.65 -2.83
N ALA A 308 -0.06 7.11 -1.83
CA ALA A 308 1.25 6.55 -1.47
C ALA A 308 1.26 5.90 -0.06
N PHE A 309 0.11 5.77 0.62
CA PHE A 309 0.07 5.12 1.94
C PHE A 309 0.29 3.61 1.82
N ALA A 310 -0.30 2.99 0.82
CA ALA A 310 -0.16 1.58 0.55
C ALA A 310 0.66 1.33 -0.73
N GLY A 311 1.48 0.27 -0.71
CA GLY A 311 2.14 -0.27 -1.90
C GLY A 311 3.26 0.55 -2.52
N CYS A 312 3.66 1.67 -1.91
CA CYS A 312 4.72 2.52 -2.40
C CYS A 312 5.99 2.34 -1.56
N ASP A 313 7.13 2.20 -2.20
CA ASP A 313 8.40 1.92 -1.55
C ASP A 313 9.35 3.10 -1.70
N PHE A 314 9.88 3.62 -0.58
CA PHE A 314 10.89 4.68 -0.56
C PHE A 314 12.26 4.08 -0.27
N TYR A 315 13.21 4.35 -1.16
CA TYR A 315 14.58 3.82 -1.10
C TYR A 315 15.60 4.90 -0.73
N SER A 316 15.23 5.83 0.16
CA SER A 316 16.16 6.80 0.71
C SER A 316 17.09 6.18 1.75
N THR A 317 18.34 6.61 1.76
CA THR A 317 19.36 6.18 2.74
C THR A 317 19.28 6.94 4.06
N ASN A 318 18.54 8.06 4.11
CA ASN A 318 18.52 8.93 5.30
C ASN A 318 17.19 9.67 5.54
N ALA A 319 16.11 9.36 4.81
CA ALA A 319 14.85 10.06 5.00
C ALA A 319 14.15 9.70 6.31
N SER A 320 13.70 10.71 7.04
CA SER A 320 12.74 10.58 8.14
C SER A 320 11.32 10.56 7.62
N THR A 321 10.41 9.96 8.39
CA THR A 321 8.99 9.88 8.06
C THR A 321 8.17 10.70 9.04
N PHE A 322 7.34 11.59 8.50
CA PHE A 322 6.36 12.38 9.24
C PHE A 322 4.96 12.07 8.72
N VAL A 323 4.00 11.93 9.64
CA VAL A 323 2.60 11.70 9.31
C VAL A 323 1.77 12.81 9.95
N ILE A 324 1.03 13.53 9.14
CA ILE A 324 0.24 14.69 9.57
C ILE A 324 -1.24 14.32 9.49
N SER A 325 -1.91 14.32 10.65
CA SER A 325 -3.32 13.99 10.79
C SER A 325 -4.09 15.15 11.38
N ASP A 326 -5.05 15.68 10.62
CA ASP A 326 -5.95 16.74 11.09
C ASP A 326 -7.38 16.22 11.16
N CYS A 327 -7.84 15.86 12.35
CA CYS A 327 -9.18 15.31 12.57
C CYS A 327 -10.32 16.33 12.38
N LYS A 328 -10.01 17.64 12.26
CA LYS A 328 -11.01 18.67 11.92
C LYS A 328 -11.56 18.51 10.51
N ARG A 329 -10.87 17.75 9.66
CA ARG A 329 -11.27 17.44 8.30
C ARG A 329 -11.13 15.92 8.09
N ILE A 330 -12.24 15.24 7.98
CA ILE A 330 -12.29 13.78 7.91
C ILE A 330 -11.35 13.19 6.84
N ASN A 331 -11.21 13.86 5.71
CA ASN A 331 -10.34 13.43 4.62
C ASN A 331 -8.83 13.54 4.92
N THR A 332 -8.45 14.28 5.98
CA THR A 332 -7.06 14.44 6.41
C THR A 332 -6.74 13.66 7.67
N ALA A 333 -7.74 13.06 8.31
CA ALA A 333 -7.55 12.14 9.40
C ALA A 333 -6.90 10.84 8.90
N ILE A 334 -5.93 10.36 9.66
CA ILE A 334 -5.20 9.11 9.37
C ILE A 334 -5.70 8.04 10.32
N ASP A 335 -6.17 6.93 9.78
CA ASP A 335 -6.54 5.76 10.58
C ASP A 335 -5.28 5.08 11.12
N ILE A 336 -5.23 4.91 12.45
CA ILE A 336 -4.06 4.37 13.14
C ILE A 336 -3.92 2.87 12.89
N SER A 337 -5.04 2.16 12.73
CA SER A 337 -5.06 0.71 12.60
C SER A 337 -4.77 0.23 11.18
N THR A 338 -4.99 1.08 10.19
CA THR A 338 -4.81 0.75 8.76
C THR A 338 -3.76 1.63 8.09
N ASP A 339 -4.01 2.93 7.94
CA ASP A 339 -3.13 3.84 7.19
C ASP A 339 -1.76 4.00 7.84
N LEU A 340 -1.72 4.22 9.17
CA LEU A 340 -0.46 4.43 9.88
C LEU A 340 0.43 3.18 9.84
N VAL A 341 -0.16 1.99 9.95
CA VAL A 341 0.54 0.70 9.82
C VAL A 341 1.14 0.55 8.43
N GLN A 342 0.39 0.92 7.40
CA GLN A 342 0.87 0.88 6.02
C GLN A 342 2.02 1.87 5.79
N ILE A 343 1.91 3.09 6.29
CA ILE A 343 2.93 4.14 6.17
C ILE A 343 4.22 3.74 6.91
N ALA A 344 4.12 3.15 8.09
CA ALA A 344 5.26 2.77 8.91
C ALA A 344 6.27 1.86 8.19
N GLY A 345 5.78 1.04 7.27
CA GLY A 345 6.63 0.12 6.50
C GLY A 345 7.20 0.70 5.19
N ARG A 346 7.08 1.99 4.87
CA ARG A 346 7.41 2.49 3.52
C ARG A 346 8.89 2.77 3.27
N GLN A 347 9.70 3.05 4.28
CA GLN A 347 11.16 3.18 4.14
C GLN A 347 11.80 1.80 4.05
N ARG A 348 12.46 1.48 2.91
CA ARG A 348 12.89 0.11 2.58
C ARG A 348 14.36 -0.19 2.85
N LEU A 349 15.24 0.79 2.70
CA LEU A 349 16.66 0.52 2.82
C LEU A 349 17.06 0.22 4.26
N ALA A 350 17.69 -0.93 4.45
CA ALA A 350 18.20 -1.35 5.75
C ALA A 350 19.26 -0.38 6.32
N CYS A 351 20.00 0.28 5.43
CA CYS A 351 21.01 1.28 5.81
C CYS A 351 20.42 2.63 6.22
N ASN A 352 19.11 2.88 6.03
CA ASN A 352 18.48 4.10 6.51
C ASN A 352 18.23 3.98 8.03
N PRO A 353 18.97 4.72 8.89
CA PRO A 353 18.81 4.63 10.33
C PRO A 353 17.44 5.14 10.81
N PHE A 354 16.77 6.00 10.03
CA PHE A 354 15.48 6.59 10.35
C PHE A 354 14.30 5.68 9.98
N ARG A 355 14.49 4.57 9.25
CA ARG A 355 13.41 3.68 8.81
C ARG A 355 12.62 3.04 9.96
N LYS A 356 13.23 2.95 11.15
CA LYS A 356 12.63 2.36 12.36
C LYS A 356 11.87 3.37 13.21
N PHE A 357 11.75 4.61 12.73
CA PHE A 357 11.11 5.69 13.43
C PHE A 357 10.12 6.42 12.52
N LEU A 358 9.04 6.91 13.12
CA LEU A 358 8.15 7.81 12.45
C LEU A 358 7.57 8.79 13.47
N THR A 359 7.33 10.05 13.07
CA THR A 359 6.69 11.07 13.89
C THR A 359 5.25 11.25 13.42
N PHE A 360 4.29 10.97 14.31
CA PHE A 360 2.87 11.13 14.08
C PHE A 360 2.37 12.40 14.75
N ILE A 361 2.05 13.42 13.95
CA ILE A 361 1.59 14.73 14.41
C ILE A 361 0.10 14.83 14.20
N TYR A 362 -0.65 15.06 15.27
CA TYR A 362 -2.10 14.99 15.24
C TYR A 362 -2.77 16.01 16.18
N ASN A 363 -4.01 16.35 15.87
CA ASN A 363 -4.92 17.01 16.80
C ASN A 363 -6.03 16.03 17.22
N VAL A 364 -6.84 16.45 18.19
CA VAL A 364 -8.03 15.73 18.64
C VAL A 364 -9.22 16.68 18.68
N ASN A 365 -10.38 16.22 18.26
CA ASN A 365 -11.64 16.89 18.53
C ASN A 365 -12.01 16.66 19.98
N LYS A 366 -12.41 17.71 20.69
CA LYS A 366 -12.80 17.60 22.11
C LYS A 366 -14.05 16.72 22.32
N GLU A 367 -14.86 16.55 21.28
CA GLU A 367 -16.11 15.76 21.32
C GLU A 367 -15.89 14.26 21.12
N ASP A 368 -14.83 13.84 20.40
CA ASP A 368 -14.57 12.42 20.11
C ASP A 368 -13.78 11.68 21.19
N CYS A 369 -13.29 12.39 22.21
CA CYS A 369 -12.50 11.79 23.30
C CYS A 369 -13.33 10.95 24.28
N LEU A 370 -14.67 10.97 24.17
CA LEU A 370 -15.59 10.24 25.05
C LEU A 370 -16.03 8.87 24.47
N LEU A 371 -15.64 8.53 23.24
CA LEU A 371 -16.05 7.28 22.58
C LEU A 371 -15.04 6.14 22.69
N TYR A 372 -13.87 6.37 23.31
CA TYR A 372 -12.80 5.36 23.41
C TYR A 372 -12.16 5.28 24.83
N THR A 373 -12.97 5.44 25.86
CA THR A 373 -12.59 5.03 27.25
C THR A 373 -13.30 3.76 27.65
#